data_f48069e6f928ada503579f3fe02b61ff
#
_entry.id   f48069e6f928ada503579f3fe02b61ff
#
_cell.length_a   1.000
_cell.length_b   1.000
_cell.length_c   1.000
_cell.angle_alpha   90.00
_cell.angle_beta   90.00
_cell.angle_gamma   90.00
#
_symmetry.space_group_name_H-M   'P 1'
#
loop_
_entity.id
_entity.type
_entity.pdbx_description
1 polymer ?
#
loop_
_entity_poly.entity_id
_entity_poly.type
_entity_poly.pdbx_seq_one_letter_code
_entity_poly.pdbx_strand_id
1 'polypeptide(L)'
;MNIMRVTVFKAAIPLKAPFRIALGVTEVAENFFVKLETDEGLCGWGEGSPFPPIVGETQATCLAAARDLCRLLIGKDPLDIEARMRQLKSFLPHSPTVLSAFDMALYDILGKAAELPLCRVLGGGARELFTDNTVGIDAPETMAREALEIKERGFAAVKVKVGTAPQEDVERVRRIREAVGPDLPIRIDANQGWDRVSAVQALQEMAPLGVQYCEQPVAAWDLAAMRVVRRASPIPIMADESLFDSRDALRLVAQEACDYFNIKLAKSGGLHEALKIAAVAEAAGIPCMVGCMSETRLALTAAAHLAAARPVIRFFDLDSALTHTVDPILGGIEYGEGGKIGLPKGPGLGVEVDPAFLDKLKSFTVS
;
A
#
# COMPACT_ATOMS: atom_id res chain seq x y z
N MET A 1 22.20 -20.19 -8.36
CA MET A 1 20.73 -20.21 -8.53
C MET A 1 20.34 -19.33 -9.70
N ASN A 2 19.49 -19.83 -10.61
CA ASN A 2 19.03 -19.03 -11.75
C ASN A 2 17.52 -19.15 -11.90
N ILE A 3 16.86 -18.06 -12.33
CA ILE A 3 15.43 -18.07 -12.66
C ILE A 3 15.22 -18.86 -13.95
N MET A 4 14.46 -19.95 -13.89
CA MET A 4 14.19 -20.83 -15.04
C MET A 4 12.83 -20.59 -15.67
N ARG A 5 11.88 -20.10 -14.88
CA ARG A 5 10.51 -19.92 -15.32
C ARG A 5 9.86 -18.75 -14.60
N VAL A 6 9.09 -17.99 -15.32
CA VAL A 6 8.23 -16.93 -14.76
C VAL A 6 6.81 -17.14 -15.26
N THR A 7 5.86 -17.27 -14.35
CA THR A 7 4.43 -17.36 -14.68
C THR A 7 3.70 -16.16 -14.11
N VAL A 8 2.87 -15.53 -14.94
CA VAL A 8 2.05 -14.38 -14.55
C VAL A 8 0.58 -14.74 -14.71
N PHE A 9 -0.18 -14.54 -13.63
CA PHE A 9 -1.60 -14.88 -13.55
C PHE A 9 -2.45 -13.60 -13.50
N LYS A 10 -3.49 -13.55 -14.33
CA LYS A 10 -4.48 -12.44 -14.31
C LYS A 10 -5.54 -12.73 -13.27
N ALA A 11 -5.62 -11.93 -12.21
CA ALA A 11 -6.60 -12.09 -11.13
C ALA A 11 -7.61 -10.93 -11.13
N ALA A 12 -8.87 -11.25 -10.90
CA ALA A 12 -9.93 -10.28 -10.69
C ALA A 12 -10.74 -10.72 -9.46
N ILE A 13 -10.69 -9.92 -8.41
CA ILE A 13 -11.31 -10.26 -7.11
C ILE A 13 -12.41 -9.23 -6.84
N PRO A 14 -13.70 -9.62 -6.87
CA PRO A 14 -14.79 -8.71 -6.53
C PRO A 14 -14.69 -8.22 -5.09
N LEU A 15 -15.07 -6.97 -4.86
CA LEU A 15 -15.22 -6.42 -3.52
C LEU A 15 -16.60 -6.77 -2.95
N LYS A 16 -16.71 -6.83 -1.63
CA LYS A 16 -17.97 -7.07 -0.89
C LYS A 16 -18.99 -5.96 -1.12
N ALA A 17 -18.51 -4.73 -1.32
CA ALA A 17 -19.29 -3.55 -1.65
C ALA A 17 -18.44 -2.61 -2.52
N PRO A 18 -19.05 -1.73 -3.34
CA PRO A 18 -18.33 -0.69 -4.07
C PRO A 18 -17.54 0.21 -3.12
N PHE A 19 -16.25 0.37 -3.36
CA PHE A 19 -15.38 1.22 -2.56
C PHE A 19 -15.14 2.55 -3.28
N ARG A 20 -15.62 3.63 -2.69
CA ARG A 20 -15.58 4.98 -3.26
C ARG A 20 -14.54 5.86 -2.58
N ILE A 21 -13.70 6.50 -3.40
CA ILE A 21 -12.77 7.56 -3.00
C ILE A 21 -12.94 8.78 -3.90
N ALA A 22 -12.24 9.89 -3.65
CA ALA A 22 -12.33 11.10 -4.48
C ALA A 22 -11.95 10.85 -5.97
N LEU A 23 -11.10 9.85 -6.24
CA LEU A 23 -10.63 9.52 -7.59
C LEU A 23 -11.51 8.51 -8.34
N GLY A 24 -12.57 7.98 -7.74
CA GLY A 24 -13.48 7.04 -8.39
C GLY A 24 -14.03 5.94 -7.50
N VAL A 25 -14.59 4.91 -8.14
CA VAL A 25 -15.22 3.76 -7.47
C VAL A 25 -14.55 2.48 -7.96
N THR A 26 -14.22 1.60 -7.02
CA THR A 26 -13.68 0.26 -7.29
C THR A 26 -14.70 -0.80 -6.86
N GLU A 27 -15.04 -1.72 -7.74
CA GLU A 27 -15.93 -2.85 -7.48
C GLU A 27 -15.20 -4.19 -7.59
N VAL A 28 -14.08 -4.19 -8.31
CA VAL A 28 -13.23 -5.37 -8.55
C VAL A 28 -11.76 -4.97 -8.41
N ALA A 29 -11.00 -5.69 -7.60
CA ALA A 29 -9.55 -5.58 -7.58
C ALA A 29 -8.99 -6.31 -8.82
N GLU A 30 -8.54 -5.54 -9.81
CA GLU A 30 -7.92 -6.05 -11.03
C GLU A 30 -6.42 -6.30 -10.83
N ASN A 31 -6.09 -7.32 -10.06
CA ASN A 31 -4.73 -7.66 -9.67
C ASN A 31 -4.09 -8.67 -10.64
N PHE A 32 -2.81 -8.92 -10.44
CA PHE A 32 -2.10 -10.04 -11.08
C PHE A 32 -1.04 -10.59 -10.11
N PHE A 33 -0.75 -11.89 -10.27
CA PHE A 33 0.31 -12.54 -9.49
C PHE A 33 1.49 -12.89 -10.40
N VAL A 34 2.69 -12.81 -9.83
CA VAL A 34 3.94 -13.23 -10.45
C VAL A 34 4.52 -14.38 -9.64
N LYS A 35 4.84 -15.48 -10.30
CA LYS A 35 5.60 -16.61 -9.74
C LYS A 35 6.93 -16.72 -10.45
N LEU A 36 8.02 -16.62 -9.71
CA LEU A 36 9.37 -16.91 -10.17
C LEU A 36 9.76 -18.32 -9.69
N GLU A 37 10.33 -19.14 -10.58
CA GLU A 37 10.79 -20.49 -10.26
C GLU A 37 12.26 -20.63 -10.66
N THR A 38 13.08 -21.21 -9.76
CA THR A 38 14.53 -21.35 -9.93
C THR A 38 14.94 -22.77 -10.27
N ASP A 39 16.18 -22.93 -10.79
CA ASP A 39 16.82 -24.22 -11.07
C ASP A 39 17.14 -25.04 -9.80
N GLU A 40 17.10 -24.42 -8.62
CA GLU A 40 17.27 -25.07 -7.32
C GLU A 40 15.94 -25.41 -6.62
N GLY A 41 14.81 -25.23 -7.30
CA GLY A 41 13.47 -25.59 -6.79
C GLY A 41 12.83 -24.56 -5.88
N LEU A 42 13.47 -23.42 -5.60
CA LEU A 42 12.83 -22.32 -4.88
C LEU A 42 11.87 -21.56 -5.80
N CYS A 43 10.78 -21.10 -5.24
CA CYS A 43 9.86 -20.21 -5.94
C CYS A 43 9.54 -18.99 -5.09
N GLY A 44 9.31 -17.83 -5.75
CA GLY A 44 8.90 -16.59 -5.11
C GLY A 44 7.62 -16.05 -5.70
N TRP A 45 6.81 -15.45 -4.86
CA TRP A 45 5.54 -14.84 -5.21
C TRP A 45 5.57 -13.32 -5.08
N GLY A 46 4.86 -12.66 -5.99
CA GLY A 46 4.59 -11.24 -5.92
C GLY A 46 3.23 -10.90 -6.50
N GLU A 47 2.73 -9.73 -6.15
CA GLU A 47 1.42 -9.23 -6.56
C GLU A 47 1.52 -7.79 -7.03
N GLY A 48 0.78 -7.47 -8.10
CA GLY A 48 0.53 -6.10 -8.51
C GLY A 48 -0.96 -5.78 -8.47
N SER A 49 -1.27 -4.64 -7.86
CA SER A 49 -2.63 -4.09 -7.75
C SER A 49 -2.64 -2.68 -8.34
N PRO A 50 -2.78 -2.55 -9.67
CA PRO A 50 -2.77 -1.24 -10.32
C PRO A 50 -4.04 -0.47 -10.01
N PHE A 51 -3.89 0.83 -9.73
CA PHE A 51 -4.99 1.77 -9.66
C PHE A 51 -4.70 2.94 -10.62
N PRO A 52 -5.28 2.93 -11.84
CA PRO A 52 -4.92 3.85 -12.92
C PRO A 52 -4.90 5.34 -12.56
N PRO A 53 -5.85 5.86 -11.75
CA PRO A 53 -5.83 7.27 -11.36
C PRO A 53 -4.60 7.70 -10.56
N ILE A 54 -3.91 6.76 -9.90
CA ILE A 54 -2.71 7.04 -9.09
C ILE A 54 -1.43 6.64 -9.85
N VAL A 55 -1.35 5.40 -10.33
CA VAL A 55 -0.10 4.86 -10.88
C VAL A 55 0.00 4.95 -12.41
N GLY A 56 -1.11 5.27 -13.09
CA GLY A 56 -1.16 5.34 -14.57
C GLY A 56 -1.13 3.96 -15.24
N GLU A 57 -1.08 2.88 -14.48
CA GLU A 57 -1.07 1.50 -14.96
C GLU A 57 -2.45 0.87 -14.82
N THR A 58 -2.84 0.03 -15.78
CA THR A 58 -3.98 -0.87 -15.71
C THR A 58 -3.48 -2.32 -15.60
N GLN A 59 -4.35 -3.24 -15.21
CA GLN A 59 -4.01 -4.68 -15.25
C GLN A 59 -3.52 -5.10 -16.64
N ALA A 60 -4.15 -4.60 -17.71
CA ALA A 60 -3.78 -4.94 -19.09
C ALA A 60 -2.39 -4.43 -19.44
N THR A 61 -2.03 -3.19 -19.09
CA THR A 61 -0.69 -2.63 -19.32
C THR A 61 0.36 -3.35 -18.48
N CYS A 62 0.06 -3.66 -17.21
CA CYS A 62 0.96 -4.45 -16.37
C CYS A 62 1.23 -5.84 -16.94
N LEU A 63 0.20 -6.55 -17.43
CA LEU A 63 0.36 -7.87 -18.04
C LEU A 63 1.17 -7.84 -19.36
N ALA A 64 1.02 -6.78 -20.16
CA ALA A 64 1.84 -6.56 -21.35
C ALA A 64 3.31 -6.32 -20.97
N ALA A 65 3.55 -5.39 -20.04
CA ALA A 65 4.87 -5.07 -19.51
C ALA A 65 5.55 -6.30 -18.87
N ALA A 66 4.81 -7.08 -18.08
CA ALA A 66 5.33 -8.27 -17.43
C ALA A 66 5.92 -9.29 -18.41
N ARG A 67 5.40 -9.41 -19.64
CA ARG A 67 5.96 -10.30 -20.67
C ARG A 67 7.41 -9.96 -21.03
N ASP A 68 7.71 -8.68 -21.10
CA ASP A 68 9.06 -8.22 -21.42
C ASP A 68 9.98 -8.35 -20.20
N LEU A 69 9.49 -8.03 -19.01
CA LEU A 69 10.23 -8.18 -17.75
C LEU A 69 10.59 -9.64 -17.46
N CYS A 70 9.69 -10.59 -17.74
CA CYS A 70 9.97 -12.03 -17.63
C CYS A 70 11.20 -12.42 -18.42
N ARG A 71 11.29 -11.99 -19.70
CA ARG A 71 12.43 -12.33 -20.58
C ARG A 71 13.76 -11.78 -20.05
N LEU A 72 13.74 -10.63 -19.39
CA LEU A 72 14.95 -10.05 -18.82
C LEU A 72 15.49 -10.82 -17.62
N LEU A 73 14.63 -11.56 -16.93
CA LEU A 73 14.98 -12.28 -15.71
C LEU A 73 15.38 -13.74 -15.95
N ILE A 74 14.97 -14.37 -17.05
CA ILE A 74 15.36 -15.78 -17.36
C ILE A 74 16.89 -15.91 -17.40
N GLY A 75 17.40 -16.96 -16.74
CA GLY A 75 18.82 -17.27 -16.60
C GLY A 75 19.58 -16.32 -15.67
N LYS A 76 18.92 -15.45 -14.93
CA LYS A 76 19.55 -14.51 -14.00
C LYS A 76 19.45 -15.01 -12.56
N ASP A 77 20.46 -14.65 -11.76
CA ASP A 77 20.44 -14.90 -10.32
C ASP A 77 19.40 -14.00 -9.63
N PRO A 78 18.36 -14.57 -8.97
CA PRO A 78 17.37 -13.81 -8.23
C PRO A 78 17.90 -13.15 -6.96
N LEU A 79 19.04 -13.63 -6.42
CA LEU A 79 19.62 -13.06 -5.19
C LEU A 79 20.37 -11.74 -5.44
N ASP A 80 20.73 -11.44 -6.68
CA ASP A 80 21.33 -10.16 -7.08
C ASP A 80 20.24 -9.10 -7.31
N ILE A 81 19.45 -8.82 -6.24
CA ILE A 81 18.25 -7.97 -6.30
C ILE A 81 18.57 -6.56 -6.81
N GLU A 82 19.68 -5.96 -6.35
CA GLU A 82 20.09 -4.61 -6.81
C GLU A 82 20.26 -4.55 -8.33
N ALA A 83 20.95 -5.54 -8.92
CA ALA A 83 21.15 -5.57 -10.35
C ALA A 83 19.84 -5.89 -11.11
N ARG A 84 19.02 -6.81 -10.58
CA ARG A 84 17.71 -7.13 -11.17
C ARG A 84 16.81 -5.93 -11.19
N MET A 85 16.59 -5.27 -10.05
CA MET A 85 15.71 -4.12 -9.96
C MET A 85 16.22 -2.93 -10.76
N ARG A 86 17.55 -2.71 -10.80
CA ARG A 86 18.16 -1.70 -11.68
C ARG A 86 17.88 -2.00 -13.15
N GLN A 87 18.04 -3.26 -13.59
CA GLN A 87 17.76 -3.68 -14.96
C GLN A 87 16.28 -3.46 -15.33
N LEU A 88 15.36 -3.92 -14.49
CA LEU A 88 13.92 -3.79 -14.73
C LEU A 88 13.49 -2.32 -14.74
N LYS A 89 13.93 -1.51 -13.76
CA LYS A 89 13.62 -0.09 -13.68
C LYS A 89 14.23 0.72 -14.84
N SER A 90 15.39 0.34 -15.36
CA SER A 90 15.97 0.98 -16.53
C SER A 90 15.21 0.67 -17.82
N PHE A 91 14.62 -0.52 -17.92
CA PHE A 91 13.79 -0.93 -19.05
C PHE A 91 12.40 -0.28 -19.03
N LEU A 92 11.75 -0.23 -17.85
CA LEU A 92 10.42 0.35 -17.64
C LEU A 92 10.41 1.32 -16.44
N PRO A 93 10.93 2.56 -16.62
CA PRO A 93 11.15 3.47 -15.50
C PRO A 93 9.86 4.00 -14.82
N HIS A 94 8.72 3.97 -15.50
CA HIS A 94 7.46 4.56 -15.05
C HIS A 94 6.32 3.51 -14.92
N SER A 95 6.68 2.31 -14.49
CA SER A 95 5.73 1.20 -14.31
C SER A 95 5.90 0.57 -12.90
N PRO A 96 5.63 1.35 -11.84
CA PRO A 96 5.95 0.92 -10.48
C PRO A 96 5.17 -0.31 -10.03
N THR A 97 3.91 -0.48 -10.43
CA THR A 97 3.09 -1.60 -9.99
C THR A 97 3.61 -2.93 -10.53
N VAL A 98 3.95 -2.99 -11.82
CA VAL A 98 4.52 -4.23 -12.36
C VAL A 98 5.90 -4.50 -11.77
N LEU A 99 6.73 -3.48 -11.58
CA LEU A 99 8.04 -3.64 -10.93
C LEU A 99 7.92 -4.17 -9.51
N SER A 100 6.92 -3.68 -8.75
CA SER A 100 6.65 -4.11 -7.38
C SER A 100 6.34 -5.61 -7.29
N ALA A 101 5.58 -6.16 -8.22
CA ALA A 101 5.26 -7.57 -8.24
C ALA A 101 6.50 -8.45 -8.45
N PHE A 102 7.41 -8.06 -9.35
CA PHE A 102 8.68 -8.77 -9.54
C PHE A 102 9.63 -8.61 -8.36
N ASP A 103 9.70 -7.42 -7.79
CA ASP A 103 10.51 -7.12 -6.60
C ASP A 103 10.11 -8.00 -5.41
N MET A 104 8.80 -8.07 -5.11
CA MET A 104 8.30 -8.93 -4.03
C MET A 104 8.70 -10.39 -4.23
N ALA A 105 8.57 -10.91 -5.46
CA ALA A 105 8.92 -12.29 -5.78
C ALA A 105 10.42 -12.56 -5.61
N LEU A 106 11.29 -11.61 -5.93
CA LEU A 106 12.73 -11.70 -5.69
C LEU A 106 13.05 -11.72 -4.19
N TYR A 107 12.41 -10.83 -3.41
CA TYR A 107 12.59 -10.81 -1.96
C TYR A 107 12.02 -12.06 -1.25
N ASP A 108 10.96 -12.65 -1.80
CA ASP A 108 10.43 -13.93 -1.30
C ASP A 108 11.46 -15.05 -1.49
N ILE A 109 12.07 -15.13 -2.69
CA ILE A 109 13.17 -16.09 -2.94
C ILE A 109 14.35 -15.82 -2.00
N LEU A 110 14.76 -14.56 -1.80
CA LEU A 110 15.86 -14.22 -0.90
C LEU A 110 15.60 -14.72 0.52
N GLY A 111 14.40 -14.50 1.05
CA GLY A 111 14.02 -14.99 2.38
C GLY A 111 13.97 -16.51 2.45
N LYS A 112 13.48 -17.18 1.41
CA LYS A 112 13.46 -18.65 1.31
C LYS A 112 14.85 -19.23 1.21
N ALA A 113 15.73 -18.62 0.42
CA ALA A 113 17.14 -19.03 0.31
C ALA A 113 17.92 -18.82 1.62
N ALA A 114 17.58 -17.81 2.39
CA ALA A 114 18.17 -17.56 3.70
C ALA A 114 17.51 -18.40 4.83
N GLU A 115 16.45 -19.14 4.56
CA GLU A 115 15.63 -19.86 5.53
C GLU A 115 15.08 -18.99 6.66
N LEU A 116 14.84 -17.69 6.37
CA LEU A 116 14.36 -16.70 7.33
C LEU A 116 13.08 -16.00 6.83
N PRO A 117 12.17 -15.61 7.77
CA PRO A 117 11.10 -14.68 7.43
C PRO A 117 11.68 -13.38 6.87
N LEU A 118 11.01 -12.78 5.88
CA LEU A 118 11.55 -11.60 5.19
C LEU A 118 11.87 -10.45 6.14
N CYS A 119 11.05 -10.18 7.16
CA CYS A 119 11.36 -9.12 8.13
C CYS A 119 12.71 -9.32 8.82
N ARG A 120 13.15 -10.58 9.04
CA ARG A 120 14.47 -10.88 9.61
C ARG A 120 15.59 -10.63 8.62
N VAL A 121 15.39 -10.98 7.36
CA VAL A 121 16.35 -10.67 6.27
C VAL A 121 16.55 -9.17 6.14
N LEU A 122 15.46 -8.41 6.32
CA LEU A 122 15.49 -6.94 6.32
C LEU A 122 16.08 -6.32 7.61
N GLY A 123 16.52 -7.14 8.57
CA GLY A 123 17.15 -6.68 9.82
C GLY A 123 16.16 -6.34 10.94
N GLY A 124 14.89 -6.68 10.78
CA GLY A 124 13.86 -6.45 11.77
C GLY A 124 13.63 -7.60 12.75
N GLY A 125 12.63 -7.43 13.59
CA GLY A 125 12.24 -8.38 14.63
C GLY A 125 10.72 -8.49 14.81
N ALA A 126 10.32 -9.21 15.87
CA ALA A 126 8.93 -9.25 16.27
C ALA A 126 8.48 -7.85 16.70
N ARG A 127 7.40 -7.36 16.10
CA ARG A 127 6.76 -6.10 16.39
C ARG A 127 5.26 -6.28 16.30
N GLU A 128 4.52 -5.70 17.23
CA GLU A 128 3.06 -5.65 17.11
C GLU A 128 2.66 -4.60 16.06
N LEU A 129 1.81 -5.00 15.13
CA LEU A 129 1.25 -4.18 14.08
C LEU A 129 -0.28 -4.20 14.22
N PHE A 130 -0.91 -3.03 14.10
CA PHE A 130 -2.37 -2.90 14.13
C PHE A 130 -2.80 -2.04 12.94
N THR A 131 -3.52 -2.64 11.99
CA THR A 131 -4.10 -1.85 10.88
C THR A 131 -5.28 -1.02 11.37
N ASP A 132 -5.49 0.14 10.75
CA ASP A 132 -6.80 0.78 10.77
C ASP A 132 -7.79 0.02 9.88
N ASN A 133 -9.03 0.52 9.82
CA ASN A 133 -9.99 0.05 8.83
C ASN A 133 -10.65 1.27 8.17
N THR A 134 -10.84 1.19 6.87
CA THR A 134 -11.19 2.32 6.02
C THR A 134 -12.69 2.38 5.73
N VAL A 135 -13.27 3.57 5.91
CA VAL A 135 -14.62 3.94 5.47
C VAL A 135 -14.53 4.67 4.15
N GLY A 136 -15.19 4.16 3.11
CA GLY A 136 -15.33 4.81 1.80
C GLY A 136 -16.24 6.02 1.84
N ILE A 137 -16.23 6.83 0.77
CA ILE A 137 -17.10 8.03 0.67
C ILE A 137 -18.55 7.61 0.46
N ASP A 138 -19.43 8.04 1.36
CA ASP A 138 -20.88 7.87 1.30
C ASP A 138 -21.59 9.03 2.01
N ALA A 139 -22.90 8.90 2.23
CA ALA A 139 -23.66 9.83 3.07
C ALA A 139 -23.12 9.84 4.51
N PRO A 140 -23.11 11.02 5.19
CA PRO A 140 -22.52 11.15 6.53
C PRO A 140 -23.03 10.14 7.55
N GLU A 141 -24.32 9.82 7.52
CA GLU A 141 -24.95 8.86 8.44
C GLU A 141 -24.50 7.41 8.17
N THR A 142 -24.31 7.05 6.91
CA THR A 142 -23.79 5.74 6.51
C THR A 142 -22.35 5.59 6.99
N MET A 143 -21.51 6.58 6.72
CA MET A 143 -20.10 6.56 7.15
C MET A 143 -19.98 6.54 8.69
N ALA A 144 -20.83 7.25 9.40
CA ALA A 144 -20.85 7.25 10.87
C ALA A 144 -21.19 5.86 11.43
N ARG A 145 -22.16 5.16 10.83
CA ARG A 145 -22.54 3.80 11.23
C ARG A 145 -21.38 2.82 10.95
N GLU A 146 -20.76 2.86 9.77
CA GLU A 146 -19.62 2.01 9.44
C GLU A 146 -18.42 2.25 10.37
N ALA A 147 -18.15 3.52 10.69
CA ALA A 147 -17.09 3.87 11.64
C ALA A 147 -17.39 3.33 13.06
N LEU A 148 -18.65 3.34 13.49
CA LEU A 148 -19.05 2.73 14.76
C LEU A 148 -18.85 1.22 14.76
N GLU A 149 -19.21 0.53 13.69
CA GLU A 149 -18.96 -0.92 13.52
C GLU A 149 -17.46 -1.24 13.58
N ILE A 150 -16.60 -0.40 12.98
CA ILE A 150 -15.13 -0.53 13.06
C ILE A 150 -14.66 -0.41 14.51
N LYS A 151 -15.18 0.59 15.25
CA LYS A 151 -14.89 0.76 16.68
C LYS A 151 -15.33 -0.45 17.51
N GLU A 152 -16.54 -0.97 17.28
CA GLU A 152 -17.08 -2.12 17.99
C GLU A 152 -16.29 -3.41 17.75
N ARG A 153 -15.66 -3.53 16.57
CA ARG A 153 -14.71 -4.58 16.24
C ARG A 153 -13.33 -4.38 16.89
N GLY A 154 -13.14 -3.29 17.64
CA GLY A 154 -11.94 -3.03 18.43
C GLY A 154 -10.76 -2.43 17.65
N PHE A 155 -10.94 -1.98 16.40
CA PHE A 155 -9.85 -1.38 15.64
C PHE A 155 -9.27 -0.15 16.36
N ALA A 156 -7.95 0.00 16.29
CA ALA A 156 -7.21 1.05 16.98
C ALA A 156 -7.36 2.45 16.33
N ALA A 157 -7.86 2.53 15.12
CA ALA A 157 -8.14 3.75 14.39
C ALA A 157 -9.14 3.49 13.25
N VAL A 158 -9.86 4.54 12.83
CA VAL A 158 -10.65 4.55 11.60
C VAL A 158 -10.02 5.48 10.58
N LYS A 159 -9.85 5.00 9.34
CA LYS A 159 -9.49 5.83 8.19
C LYS A 159 -10.75 6.23 7.44
N VAL A 160 -10.85 7.48 7.01
CA VAL A 160 -12.06 8.06 6.42
C VAL A 160 -11.70 8.69 5.09
N LYS A 161 -12.30 8.23 4.01
CA LYS A 161 -12.14 8.86 2.70
C LYS A 161 -13.00 10.14 2.62
N VAL A 162 -12.35 11.19 2.15
CA VAL A 162 -12.92 12.55 1.94
C VAL A 162 -12.45 13.07 0.58
N GLY A 163 -12.52 14.38 0.32
CA GLY A 163 -11.95 14.97 -0.90
C GLY A 163 -12.99 15.21 -2.00
N THR A 164 -14.28 15.28 -1.67
CA THR A 164 -15.32 15.63 -2.66
C THR A 164 -15.75 17.11 -2.52
N ALA A 165 -16.52 17.43 -1.49
CA ALA A 165 -16.97 18.79 -1.20
C ALA A 165 -16.57 19.16 0.22
N PRO A 166 -15.74 20.20 0.43
CA PRO A 166 -15.13 20.49 1.74
C PRO A 166 -16.14 20.55 2.90
N GLN A 167 -17.29 21.19 2.71
CA GLN A 167 -18.31 21.33 3.74
C GLN A 167 -19.00 19.99 4.08
N GLU A 168 -19.27 19.16 3.07
CA GLU A 168 -19.81 17.82 3.29
C GLU A 168 -18.77 16.92 3.95
N ASP A 169 -17.50 17.07 3.59
CA ASP A 169 -16.40 16.29 4.18
C ASP A 169 -16.23 16.64 5.67
N VAL A 170 -16.36 17.92 6.05
CA VAL A 170 -16.41 18.35 7.46
C VAL A 170 -17.58 17.70 8.18
N GLU A 171 -18.79 17.68 7.57
CA GLU A 171 -19.98 17.07 8.19
C GLU A 171 -19.81 15.55 8.32
N ARG A 172 -19.23 14.85 7.31
CA ARG A 172 -18.89 13.40 7.40
C ARG A 172 -18.02 13.13 8.62
N VAL A 173 -16.92 13.86 8.77
CA VAL A 173 -15.99 13.68 9.90
C VAL A 173 -16.65 14.03 11.24
N ARG A 174 -17.50 15.04 11.27
CA ARG A 174 -18.27 15.42 12.49
C ARG A 174 -19.20 14.29 12.92
N ARG A 175 -20.01 13.74 12.01
CA ARG A 175 -20.91 12.61 12.30
C ARG A 175 -20.16 11.37 12.75
N ILE A 176 -19.02 11.09 12.12
CA ILE A 176 -18.15 9.98 12.54
C ILE A 176 -17.66 10.22 13.98
N ARG A 177 -17.14 11.42 14.28
CA ARG A 177 -16.65 11.76 15.63
C ARG A 177 -17.75 11.66 16.69
N GLU A 178 -18.96 12.10 16.37
CA GLU A 178 -20.13 11.95 17.25
C GLU A 178 -20.44 10.48 17.53
N ALA A 179 -20.38 9.62 16.51
CA ALA A 179 -20.66 8.18 16.63
C ALA A 179 -19.57 7.41 17.38
N VAL A 180 -18.30 7.66 17.05
CA VAL A 180 -17.19 6.89 17.65
C VAL A 180 -16.71 7.45 18.99
N GLY A 181 -17.16 8.64 19.42
CA GLY A 181 -16.71 9.29 20.64
C GLY A 181 -15.30 9.91 20.52
N PRO A 182 -14.75 10.46 21.61
CA PRO A 182 -13.53 11.28 21.56
C PRO A 182 -12.23 10.50 21.41
N ASP A 183 -12.20 9.22 21.80
CA ASP A 183 -10.96 8.48 22.04
C ASP A 183 -10.42 7.76 20.80
N LEU A 184 -11.29 7.37 19.86
CA LEU A 184 -10.85 6.66 18.66
C LEU A 184 -10.13 7.61 17.70
N PRO A 185 -8.86 7.37 17.31
CA PRO A 185 -8.18 8.16 16.31
C PRO A 185 -8.91 8.12 14.95
N ILE A 186 -9.19 9.29 14.39
CA ILE A 186 -9.71 9.45 13.03
C ILE A 186 -8.56 9.92 12.15
N ARG A 187 -8.33 9.22 11.04
CA ARG A 187 -7.39 9.54 9.98
C ARG A 187 -8.19 9.89 8.74
N ILE A 188 -7.86 10.95 8.04
CA ILE A 188 -8.58 11.30 6.82
C ILE A 188 -7.68 11.23 5.60
N ASP A 189 -8.26 10.87 4.45
CA ASP A 189 -7.56 10.78 3.17
C ASP A 189 -8.41 11.46 2.09
N ALA A 190 -7.91 12.57 1.57
CA ALA A 190 -8.60 13.36 0.57
C ALA A 190 -8.26 12.95 -0.88
N ASN A 191 -7.31 12.04 -1.08
CA ASN A 191 -6.90 11.55 -2.41
C ASN A 191 -6.82 12.67 -3.46
N GLN A 192 -6.13 13.78 -3.13
CA GLN A 192 -5.94 14.93 -4.02
C GLN A 192 -7.21 15.75 -4.32
N GLY A 193 -8.32 15.52 -3.62
CA GLY A 193 -9.64 16.01 -4.01
C GLY A 193 -9.90 17.50 -3.73
N TRP A 194 -9.03 18.18 -2.97
CA TRP A 194 -9.21 19.61 -2.66
C TRP A 194 -8.21 20.50 -3.40
N ASP A 195 -8.62 21.73 -3.64
CA ASP A 195 -7.68 22.81 -3.93
C ASP A 195 -7.04 23.34 -2.64
N ARG A 196 -6.01 24.16 -2.79
CA ARG A 196 -5.23 24.71 -1.66
C ARG A 196 -6.09 25.49 -0.65
N VAL A 197 -7.08 26.28 -1.12
CA VAL A 197 -7.91 27.13 -0.25
C VAL A 197 -8.90 26.25 0.50
N SER A 198 -9.59 25.38 -0.22
CA SER A 198 -10.55 24.43 0.32
C SER A 198 -9.90 23.48 1.34
N ALA A 199 -8.69 23.01 1.06
CA ALA A 199 -7.94 22.14 1.99
C ALA A 199 -7.67 22.87 3.33
N VAL A 200 -7.18 24.10 3.28
CA VAL A 200 -6.90 24.86 4.52
C VAL A 200 -8.19 25.11 5.32
N GLN A 201 -9.28 25.51 4.66
CA GLN A 201 -10.56 25.76 5.33
C GLN A 201 -11.11 24.47 5.97
N ALA A 202 -11.19 23.38 5.22
CA ALA A 202 -11.70 22.10 5.74
C ALA A 202 -10.89 21.61 6.94
N LEU A 203 -9.55 21.66 6.86
CA LEU A 203 -8.67 21.20 7.93
C LEU A 203 -8.76 22.08 9.19
N GLN A 204 -8.97 23.40 9.04
CA GLN A 204 -9.21 24.27 10.17
C GLN A 204 -10.55 23.95 10.87
N GLU A 205 -11.60 23.67 10.10
CA GLU A 205 -12.90 23.27 10.64
C GLU A 205 -12.90 21.87 11.27
N MET A 206 -12.09 20.96 10.75
CA MET A 206 -11.91 19.58 11.28
C MET A 206 -11.00 19.51 12.49
N ALA A 207 -10.18 20.54 12.77
CA ALA A 207 -9.22 20.50 13.88
C ALA A 207 -9.86 20.20 15.24
N PRO A 208 -11.01 20.79 15.64
CA PRO A 208 -11.67 20.46 16.90
C PRO A 208 -12.20 19.02 16.98
N LEU A 209 -12.28 18.32 15.84
CA LEU A 209 -12.78 16.94 15.75
C LEU A 209 -11.69 15.91 16.07
N GLY A 210 -10.46 16.30 16.39
CA GLY A 210 -9.39 15.40 16.82
C GLY A 210 -8.90 14.47 15.71
N VAL A 211 -8.82 14.96 14.47
CA VAL A 211 -8.23 14.24 13.33
C VAL A 211 -6.73 14.09 13.55
N GLN A 212 -6.22 12.85 13.42
CA GLN A 212 -4.82 12.52 13.69
C GLN A 212 -3.88 13.04 12.59
N TYR A 213 -4.28 12.92 11.32
CA TYR A 213 -3.60 13.46 10.15
C TYR A 213 -4.53 13.50 8.94
N CYS A 214 -4.14 14.30 7.94
CA CYS A 214 -4.75 14.33 6.61
C CYS A 214 -3.76 13.82 5.57
N GLU A 215 -4.17 12.78 4.84
CA GLU A 215 -3.41 12.21 3.73
C GLU A 215 -3.80 12.92 2.43
N GLN A 216 -2.78 13.30 1.65
CA GLN A 216 -2.83 13.91 0.31
C GLN A 216 -4.00 14.87 0.06
N PRO A 217 -4.03 16.03 0.71
CA PRO A 217 -5.15 16.97 0.60
C PRO A 217 -5.29 17.59 -0.79
N VAL A 218 -4.18 17.82 -1.50
CA VAL A 218 -4.13 18.53 -2.79
C VAL A 218 -3.42 17.71 -3.85
N ALA A 219 -3.50 18.16 -5.11
CA ALA A 219 -2.90 17.48 -6.26
C ALA A 219 -1.43 17.09 -6.05
N ALA A 220 -1.06 15.87 -6.40
CA ALA A 220 0.26 15.27 -6.16
C ALA A 220 1.42 16.06 -6.75
N TRP A 221 1.22 16.71 -7.89
CA TRP A 221 2.24 17.51 -8.57
C TRP A 221 2.49 18.87 -7.91
N ASP A 222 1.54 19.38 -7.08
CA ASP A 222 1.62 20.74 -6.50
C ASP A 222 2.21 20.69 -5.07
N LEU A 223 3.51 20.45 -4.98
CA LEU A 223 4.22 20.46 -3.70
C LEU A 223 4.24 21.86 -3.05
N ALA A 224 4.08 22.93 -3.83
CA ALA A 224 3.97 24.27 -3.28
C ALA A 224 2.65 24.47 -2.54
N ALA A 225 1.53 24.00 -3.10
CA ALA A 225 0.25 23.97 -2.39
C ALA A 225 0.32 23.07 -1.15
N MET A 226 0.92 21.88 -1.26
CA MET A 226 1.10 20.95 -0.14
C MET A 226 1.82 21.61 1.04
N ARG A 227 2.93 22.34 0.77
CA ARG A 227 3.67 23.13 1.76
C ARG A 227 2.80 24.22 2.42
N VAL A 228 1.98 24.93 1.61
CA VAL A 228 1.08 25.96 2.16
C VAL A 228 0.05 25.34 3.07
N VAL A 229 -0.59 24.24 2.65
CA VAL A 229 -1.58 23.51 3.46
C VAL A 229 -0.93 23.04 4.76
N ARG A 230 0.23 22.38 4.70
CA ARG A 230 0.97 21.92 5.89
C ARG A 230 1.23 23.05 6.90
N ARG A 231 1.65 24.24 6.42
CA ARG A 231 1.98 25.37 7.30
C ARG A 231 0.74 26.05 7.92
N ALA A 232 -0.40 25.97 7.23
CA ALA A 232 -1.64 26.62 7.67
C ALA A 232 -2.57 25.67 8.43
N SER A 233 -2.37 24.37 8.31
CA SER A 233 -3.20 23.33 8.94
C SER A 233 -2.75 23.05 10.38
N PRO A 234 -3.69 22.99 11.35
CA PRO A 234 -3.41 22.46 12.68
C PRO A 234 -3.33 20.91 12.71
N ILE A 235 -3.75 20.25 11.62
CA ILE A 235 -3.72 18.80 11.45
C ILE A 235 -2.46 18.45 10.65
N PRO A 236 -1.62 17.49 11.09
CA PRO A 236 -0.46 17.02 10.32
C PRO A 236 -0.82 16.51 8.94
N ILE A 237 0.06 16.72 7.97
CA ILE A 237 -0.15 16.35 6.56
C ILE A 237 0.73 15.17 6.19
N MET A 238 0.12 14.16 5.53
CA MET A 238 0.80 12.99 4.99
C MET A 238 0.86 13.04 3.47
N ALA A 239 2.03 12.78 2.89
CA ALA A 239 2.20 12.63 1.45
C ALA A 239 1.93 11.17 1.05
N ASP A 240 1.03 10.96 0.07
CA ASP A 240 0.73 9.67 -0.56
C ASP A 240 1.05 9.71 -2.06
N GLU A 241 0.18 10.29 -2.87
CA GLU A 241 0.36 10.33 -4.33
C GLU A 241 1.51 11.25 -4.76
N SER A 242 2.04 12.07 -3.87
CA SER A 242 3.26 12.87 -4.09
C SER A 242 4.55 12.08 -3.82
N LEU A 243 4.47 10.82 -3.37
CA LEU A 243 5.60 10.00 -2.94
C LEU A 243 5.62 8.66 -3.69
N PHE A 244 6.42 8.57 -4.73
CA PHE A 244 6.61 7.33 -5.49
C PHE A 244 7.98 6.69 -5.23
N ASP A 245 9.05 7.49 -5.13
CA ASP A 245 10.38 6.95 -4.94
C ASP A 245 11.20 7.78 -3.94
N SER A 246 12.44 7.36 -3.69
CA SER A 246 13.35 8.04 -2.76
C SER A 246 13.73 9.46 -3.21
N ARG A 247 13.61 9.80 -4.50
CA ARG A 247 13.84 11.16 -5.01
C ARG A 247 12.65 12.06 -4.67
N ASP A 248 11.43 11.52 -4.72
CA ASP A 248 10.24 12.24 -4.25
C ASP A 248 10.35 12.49 -2.75
N ALA A 249 10.79 11.48 -1.96
CA ALA A 249 11.02 11.64 -0.54
C ALA A 249 12.00 12.80 -0.26
N LEU A 250 13.13 12.86 -0.96
CA LEU A 250 14.08 13.97 -0.84
C LEU A 250 13.47 15.33 -1.23
N ARG A 251 12.64 15.37 -2.27
CA ARG A 251 11.96 16.61 -2.70
C ARG A 251 10.95 17.10 -1.66
N LEU A 252 10.17 16.16 -1.08
CA LEU A 252 9.19 16.46 -0.03
C LEU A 252 9.87 17.00 1.22
N VAL A 253 10.99 16.39 1.64
CA VAL A 253 11.82 16.88 2.75
C VAL A 253 12.35 18.28 2.47
N ALA A 254 13.00 18.48 1.32
CA ALA A 254 13.62 19.75 0.95
C ALA A 254 12.61 20.89 0.84
N GLN A 255 11.37 20.61 0.46
CA GLN A 255 10.31 21.60 0.35
C GLN A 255 9.47 21.73 1.62
N GLU A 256 9.74 20.95 2.67
CA GLU A 256 8.92 20.91 3.90
C GLU A 256 7.42 20.71 3.57
N ALA A 257 7.11 19.82 2.63
CA ALA A 257 5.78 19.72 2.04
C ALA A 257 4.81 18.84 2.85
N CYS A 258 5.30 18.01 3.77
CA CYS A 258 4.49 17.13 4.61
C CYS A 258 5.16 16.84 5.95
N ASP A 259 4.40 16.20 6.86
CA ASP A 259 4.85 15.75 8.19
C ASP A 259 5.08 14.24 8.22
N TYR A 260 4.38 13.49 7.36
CA TYR A 260 4.43 12.03 7.28
C TYR A 260 4.51 11.56 5.82
N PHE A 261 5.03 10.35 5.63
CA PHE A 261 5.08 9.65 4.34
C PHE A 261 4.15 8.43 4.35
N ASN A 262 3.37 8.21 3.28
CA ASN A 262 2.70 6.94 3.04
C ASN A 262 3.44 6.13 1.96
N ILE A 263 4.07 5.03 2.36
CA ILE A 263 4.75 4.09 1.48
C ILE A 263 3.75 3.02 1.04
N LYS A 264 3.50 2.90 -0.27
CA LYS A 264 2.73 1.79 -0.86
C LYS A 264 3.62 1.06 -1.85
N LEU A 265 3.77 -0.26 -1.72
CA LEU A 265 4.69 -1.03 -2.56
C LEU A 265 4.35 -0.89 -4.05
N ALA A 266 3.06 -0.89 -4.39
CA ALA A 266 2.58 -0.71 -5.76
C ALA A 266 2.97 0.65 -6.39
N LYS A 267 3.09 1.72 -5.59
CA LYS A 267 3.58 3.03 -6.05
C LYS A 267 5.10 3.08 -6.13
N SER A 268 5.77 2.46 -5.16
CA SER A 268 7.21 2.60 -5.01
C SER A 268 8.01 1.67 -5.94
N GLY A 269 7.35 0.71 -6.58
CA GLY A 269 8.05 -0.31 -7.36
C GLY A 269 8.65 -1.42 -6.50
N GLY A 270 8.08 -1.66 -5.31
CA GLY A 270 8.40 -2.77 -4.42
C GLY A 270 9.19 -2.41 -3.16
N LEU A 271 9.65 -3.44 -2.48
CA LEU A 271 10.42 -3.38 -1.24
C LEU A 271 11.76 -2.66 -1.39
N HIS A 272 12.45 -2.90 -2.53
CA HIS A 272 13.76 -2.32 -2.80
C HIS A 272 13.77 -0.79 -2.75
N GLU A 273 12.79 -0.16 -3.38
CA GLU A 273 12.66 1.30 -3.34
C GLU A 273 12.03 1.79 -2.03
N ALA A 274 11.07 1.04 -1.47
CA ALA A 274 10.44 1.35 -0.19
C ALA A 274 11.47 1.42 0.96
N LEU A 275 12.49 0.56 0.94
CA LEU A 275 13.62 0.61 1.89
C LEU A 275 14.43 1.91 1.76
N LYS A 276 14.63 2.42 0.55
CA LYS A 276 15.31 3.70 0.32
C LYS A 276 14.47 4.88 0.80
N ILE A 277 13.15 4.85 0.55
CA ILE A 277 12.22 5.87 1.08
C ILE A 277 12.28 5.87 2.61
N ALA A 278 12.21 4.68 3.24
CA ALA A 278 12.28 4.56 4.70
C ALA A 278 13.62 5.10 5.27
N ALA A 279 14.73 4.88 4.57
CA ALA A 279 16.04 5.42 4.98
C ALA A 279 16.09 6.96 4.89
N VAL A 280 15.51 7.56 3.83
CA VAL A 280 15.39 9.03 3.73
C VAL A 280 14.50 9.57 4.85
N ALA A 281 13.36 8.92 5.11
CA ALA A 281 12.43 9.30 6.17
C ALA A 281 13.09 9.24 7.56
N GLU A 282 13.85 8.17 7.84
CA GLU A 282 14.59 8.00 9.09
C GLU A 282 15.64 9.11 9.28
N ALA A 283 16.44 9.40 8.24
CA ALA A 283 17.44 10.46 8.26
C ALA A 283 16.82 11.85 8.44
N ALA A 284 15.62 12.09 7.91
CA ALA A 284 14.89 13.35 8.04
C ALA A 284 14.01 13.44 9.30
N GLY A 285 13.88 12.36 10.08
CA GLY A 285 12.99 12.31 11.25
C GLY A 285 11.50 12.33 10.90
N ILE A 286 11.11 11.89 9.68
CA ILE A 286 9.72 11.87 9.21
C ILE A 286 9.11 10.49 9.43
N PRO A 287 8.11 10.33 10.32
CA PRO A 287 7.39 9.06 10.48
C PRO A 287 6.69 8.63 9.20
N CYS A 288 6.62 7.31 8.99
CA CYS A 288 5.97 6.73 7.83
C CYS A 288 4.71 5.94 8.22
N MET A 289 3.81 5.82 7.26
CA MET A 289 2.80 4.80 7.13
C MET A 289 3.23 3.81 6.07
N VAL A 290 2.85 2.55 6.20
CA VAL A 290 2.74 1.64 5.09
C VAL A 290 1.25 1.46 4.77
N GLY A 291 0.89 1.76 3.53
CA GLY A 291 -0.48 1.67 3.04
C GLY A 291 -0.63 0.65 1.91
N CYS A 292 -1.85 0.55 1.40
CA CYS A 292 -2.20 -0.39 0.33
C CYS A 292 -3.03 0.28 -0.79
N MET A 293 -3.14 -0.43 -1.90
CA MET A 293 -4.16 -0.24 -2.93
C MET A 293 -5.31 -1.23 -2.66
N SER A 294 -5.62 -2.11 -3.60
CA SER A 294 -6.63 -3.17 -3.43
C SER A 294 -5.98 -4.56 -3.46
N GLU A 295 -4.86 -4.69 -2.73
CA GLU A 295 -4.05 -5.90 -2.67
C GLU A 295 -4.71 -7.02 -1.88
N THR A 296 -4.33 -8.25 -2.22
CA THR A 296 -4.59 -9.43 -1.38
C THR A 296 -3.61 -9.51 -0.21
N ARG A 297 -3.78 -10.50 0.66
CA ARG A 297 -2.84 -10.75 1.75
C ARG A 297 -1.40 -11.04 1.28
N LEU A 298 -1.15 -11.32 0.00
CA LEU A 298 0.20 -11.52 -0.52
C LEU A 298 1.02 -10.22 -0.40
N ALA A 299 0.62 -9.16 -1.12
CA ALA A 299 1.36 -7.90 -1.09
C ALA A 299 1.25 -7.22 0.29
N LEU A 300 0.11 -7.36 0.98
CA LEU A 300 -0.04 -6.88 2.35
C LEU A 300 0.96 -7.56 3.31
N THR A 301 1.29 -8.84 3.09
CA THR A 301 2.32 -9.53 3.87
C THR A 301 3.70 -8.95 3.60
N ALA A 302 4.04 -8.65 2.34
CA ALA A 302 5.30 -7.99 2.02
C ALA A 302 5.40 -6.61 2.70
N ALA A 303 4.33 -5.82 2.67
CA ALA A 303 4.23 -4.53 3.34
C ALA A 303 4.36 -4.66 4.88
N ALA A 304 3.73 -5.68 5.47
CA ALA A 304 3.82 -5.94 6.91
C ALA A 304 5.24 -6.38 7.34
N HIS A 305 5.95 -7.17 6.52
CA HIS A 305 7.36 -7.50 6.76
C HIS A 305 8.25 -6.24 6.72
N LEU A 306 8.03 -5.32 5.77
CA LEU A 306 8.72 -4.03 5.74
C LEU A 306 8.44 -3.22 7.01
N ALA A 307 7.17 -3.12 7.41
CA ALA A 307 6.75 -2.42 8.61
C ALA A 307 7.41 -2.98 9.88
N ALA A 308 7.49 -4.30 10.00
CA ALA A 308 8.15 -4.94 11.13
C ALA A 308 9.67 -4.71 11.15
N ALA A 309 10.28 -4.47 9.98
CA ALA A 309 11.70 -4.27 9.85
C ALA A 309 12.15 -2.80 9.98
N ARG A 310 11.24 -1.83 9.91
CA ARG A 310 11.57 -0.39 9.89
C ARG A 310 10.80 0.38 10.97
N PRO A 311 11.43 0.74 12.11
CA PRO A 311 10.78 1.47 13.20
C PRO A 311 10.23 2.85 12.83
N VAL A 312 10.75 3.47 11.76
CA VAL A 312 10.24 4.74 11.23
C VAL A 312 8.80 4.62 10.71
N ILE A 313 8.35 3.40 10.34
CA ILE A 313 6.97 3.11 9.96
C ILE A 313 6.14 2.96 11.23
N ARG A 314 5.28 3.94 11.50
CA ARG A 314 4.48 4.03 12.73
C ARG A 314 2.99 3.84 12.50
N PHE A 315 2.51 3.99 11.28
CA PHE A 315 1.11 3.85 10.91
C PHE A 315 0.94 2.71 9.91
N PHE A 316 -0.17 2.02 9.97
CA PHE A 316 -0.46 0.84 9.16
C PHE A 316 -1.88 0.94 8.61
N ASP A 317 -2.02 0.85 7.30
CA ASP A 317 -3.24 0.85 6.51
C ASP A 317 -3.15 -0.35 5.56
N LEU A 318 -3.39 -1.55 6.13
CA LEU A 318 -3.20 -2.86 5.51
C LEU A 318 -4.50 -3.68 5.54
N ASP A 319 -5.62 -3.02 5.25
CA ASP A 319 -6.97 -3.54 5.44
C ASP A 319 -7.66 -4.01 4.14
N SER A 320 -7.07 -3.77 2.96
CA SER A 320 -7.74 -4.01 1.67
C SER A 320 -8.27 -5.42 1.49
N ALA A 321 -7.56 -6.44 1.96
CA ALA A 321 -8.01 -7.83 1.86
C ALA A 321 -9.30 -8.11 2.65
N LEU A 322 -9.63 -7.30 3.66
CA LEU A 322 -10.90 -7.41 4.41
C LEU A 322 -12.13 -7.06 3.55
N THR A 323 -11.92 -6.31 2.48
CA THR A 323 -13.00 -5.91 1.53
C THR A 323 -13.24 -6.92 0.43
N HIS A 324 -12.37 -7.89 0.21
CA HIS A 324 -12.46 -8.87 -0.86
C HIS A 324 -13.52 -9.95 -0.56
N THR A 325 -14.21 -10.42 -1.60
CA THR A 325 -15.18 -11.52 -1.49
C THR A 325 -14.53 -12.88 -1.33
N VAL A 326 -13.29 -13.03 -1.81
CA VAL A 326 -12.49 -14.26 -1.72
C VAL A 326 -11.07 -13.91 -1.30
N ASP A 327 -10.46 -14.79 -0.55
CA ASP A 327 -9.06 -14.70 -0.16
C ASP A 327 -8.29 -15.89 -0.76
N PRO A 328 -7.48 -15.67 -1.81
CA PRO A 328 -6.77 -16.74 -2.49
C PRO A 328 -5.42 -17.08 -1.85
N ILE A 329 -5.06 -16.51 -0.68
CA ILE A 329 -3.73 -16.62 -0.11
C ILE A 329 -3.69 -17.64 1.03
N LEU A 330 -2.81 -18.61 0.90
CA LEU A 330 -2.46 -19.57 1.94
C LEU A 330 -1.27 -19.03 2.73
N GLY A 331 -1.37 -19.05 4.07
CA GLY A 331 -0.37 -18.37 4.93
C GLY A 331 -0.50 -16.85 4.88
N GLY A 332 0.64 -16.15 5.00
CA GLY A 332 0.68 -14.69 5.04
C GLY A 332 0.21 -14.07 6.34
N ILE A 333 -0.09 -12.77 6.32
CA ILE A 333 -0.62 -12.07 7.49
C ILE A 333 -1.98 -12.63 7.89
N GLU A 334 -2.24 -12.61 9.19
CA GLU A 334 -3.53 -12.96 9.79
C GLU A 334 -4.08 -11.75 10.53
N TYR A 335 -5.38 -11.49 10.37
CA TYR A 335 -6.07 -10.44 11.10
C TYR A 335 -6.66 -10.99 12.40
N GLY A 336 -6.14 -10.50 13.51
CA GLY A 336 -6.66 -10.77 14.86
C GLY A 336 -7.62 -9.68 15.33
N GLU A 337 -7.98 -9.77 16.59
CA GLU A 337 -8.86 -8.79 17.25
C GLU A 337 -8.28 -7.38 17.16
N GLY A 338 -9.14 -6.41 16.93
CA GLY A 338 -8.76 -5.00 16.85
C GLY A 338 -7.85 -4.63 15.66
N GLY A 339 -7.83 -5.44 14.61
CA GLY A 339 -6.94 -5.21 13.46
C GLY A 339 -5.49 -5.60 13.73
N LYS A 340 -5.20 -6.38 14.78
CA LYS A 340 -3.87 -6.91 15.02
C LYS A 340 -3.41 -7.77 13.84
N ILE A 341 -2.19 -7.50 13.35
CA ILE A 341 -1.60 -8.25 12.25
C ILE A 341 -0.61 -9.26 12.79
N GLY A 342 -0.91 -10.55 12.59
CA GLY A 342 0.01 -11.65 12.80
C GLY A 342 0.90 -11.86 11.59
N LEU A 343 2.23 -11.76 11.76
CA LEU A 343 3.19 -12.06 10.69
C LEU A 343 3.47 -13.55 10.61
N PRO A 344 3.61 -14.13 9.40
CA PRO A 344 4.02 -15.52 9.23
C PRO A 344 5.46 -15.74 9.75
N LYS A 345 5.70 -16.95 10.26
CA LYS A 345 7.01 -17.35 10.81
C LYS A 345 7.88 -18.12 9.79
N GLY A 346 7.29 -18.50 8.67
CA GLY A 346 7.99 -19.25 7.61
C GLY A 346 8.98 -18.40 6.83
N PRO A 347 9.89 -19.04 6.06
CA PRO A 347 10.86 -18.37 5.21
C PRO A 347 10.20 -17.51 4.12
N GLY A 348 10.89 -16.46 3.69
CA GLY A 348 10.40 -15.54 2.68
C GLY A 348 9.22 -14.72 3.18
N LEU A 349 8.22 -14.56 2.34
CA LEU A 349 6.95 -13.93 2.70
C LEU A 349 6.06 -14.87 3.55
N GLY A 350 6.32 -16.19 3.53
CA GLY A 350 5.46 -17.17 4.22
C GLY A 350 4.07 -17.26 3.59
N VAL A 351 3.97 -17.07 2.29
CA VAL A 351 2.71 -17.12 1.51
C VAL A 351 2.81 -18.10 0.35
N GLU A 352 1.66 -18.65 -0.02
CA GLU A 352 1.42 -19.32 -1.30
C GLU A 352 0.07 -18.85 -1.85
N VAL A 353 -0.11 -18.95 -3.15
CA VAL A 353 -1.43 -18.71 -3.76
C VAL A 353 -2.13 -20.05 -3.95
N ASP A 354 -3.41 -20.14 -3.55
CA ASP A 354 -4.20 -21.37 -3.63
C ASP A 354 -4.19 -21.93 -5.07
N PRO A 355 -3.66 -23.16 -5.28
CA PRO A 355 -3.65 -23.79 -6.59
C PRO A 355 -5.04 -23.89 -7.24
N ALA A 356 -6.09 -24.15 -6.45
CA ALA A 356 -7.45 -24.24 -6.95
C ALA A 356 -8.00 -22.88 -7.43
N PHE A 357 -7.48 -21.79 -6.91
CA PHE A 357 -7.76 -20.45 -7.42
C PHE A 357 -6.96 -20.18 -8.69
N LEU A 358 -5.66 -20.51 -8.71
CA LEU A 358 -4.79 -20.30 -9.88
C LEU A 358 -5.27 -21.05 -11.12
N ASP A 359 -5.77 -22.27 -10.97
CA ASP A 359 -6.27 -23.10 -12.07
C ASP A 359 -7.44 -22.45 -12.84
N LYS A 360 -8.15 -21.51 -12.23
CA LYS A 360 -9.24 -20.76 -12.84
C LYS A 360 -8.78 -19.50 -13.58
N LEU A 361 -7.52 -19.09 -13.40
CA LEU A 361 -7.00 -17.83 -13.92
C LEU A 361 -6.40 -18.00 -15.32
N LYS A 362 -6.53 -16.96 -16.13
CA LYS A 362 -5.71 -16.84 -17.34
C LYS A 362 -4.28 -16.52 -16.94
N SER A 363 -3.32 -17.21 -17.54
CA SER A 363 -1.91 -17.00 -17.28
C SER A 363 -1.07 -17.07 -18.55
N PHE A 364 0.17 -16.62 -18.45
CA PHE A 364 1.22 -16.92 -19.42
C PHE A 364 2.52 -17.23 -18.71
N THR A 365 3.36 -18.01 -19.39
CA THR A 365 4.67 -18.43 -18.86
C THR A 365 5.78 -18.08 -19.84
N VAL A 366 6.94 -17.71 -19.31
CA VAL A 366 8.21 -17.51 -20.01
C VAL A 366 9.27 -18.38 -19.33
N SER A 367 10.03 -19.13 -20.13
CA SER A 367 11.11 -20.03 -19.66
C SER A 367 12.28 -20.01 -20.63
#